data_775842504c6076b45fe6de310a6fa652
#
_entry.id   775842504c6076b45fe6de310a6fa652
#
_cell.length_a   1.000
_cell.length_b   1.000
_cell.length_c   1.000
_cell.angle_alpha   90.00
_cell.angle_beta   90.00
_cell.angle_gamma   90.00
#
_symmetry.space_group_name_H-M   'P 1'
#
loop_
_entity.id
_entity.type
_entity.pdbx_description
1 polymer ?
#
loop_
_entity_poly.entity_id
_entity_poly.type
_entity_poly.pdbx_seq_one_letter_code
_entity_poly.pdbx_strand_id
1 'polypeptide(L)' 'MGEGLTKEKFNYQMLDRMKSDCDYFLGAGNRNPKHLWALEVDGQINAMKCTWKLLKEKPEWCTWEDILEYERKMKE' A
#
# COMPACT_ATOMS: atom_id res chain seq x y z
N MET A 1 23.83 12.38 -5.65
CA MET A 1 23.26 12.24 -6.24
C MET A 1 22.07 11.64 -6.17
N GLY A 2 21.17 12.00 -6.62
CA GLY A 2 19.85 11.54 -6.44
C GLY A 2 19.58 10.19 -7.02
N GLU A 3 20.58 9.65 -7.66
CA GLU A 3 20.30 8.40 -8.30
C GLU A 3 20.06 7.31 -7.32
N GLY A 4 20.45 7.45 -6.10
CA GLY A 4 20.14 6.46 -5.10
C GLY A 4 18.65 6.37 -4.79
N LEU A 5 17.88 7.39 -5.16
CA LEU A 5 16.45 7.40 -4.91
C LEU A 5 15.71 7.43 -6.23
N THR A 6 15.80 6.33 -6.96
CA THR A 6 15.06 6.21 -8.21
C THR A 6 13.58 6.17 -7.92
N LYS A 7 12.77 6.43 -8.94
CA LYS A 7 11.32 6.31 -8.79
C LYS A 7 10.92 4.91 -8.37
N GLU A 8 11.63 3.90 -8.86
CA GLU A 8 11.34 2.53 -8.50
C GLU A 8 11.52 2.32 -7.00
N LYS A 9 12.64 2.79 -6.45
CA LYS A 9 12.88 2.65 -5.02
C LYS A 9 11.85 3.41 -4.20
N PHE A 10 11.51 4.61 -4.63
CA PHE A 10 10.49 5.40 -3.95
C PHE A 10 9.15 4.67 -3.96
N ASN A 11 8.79 4.09 -5.09
CA ASN A 11 7.52 3.36 -5.20
C ASN A 11 7.50 2.13 -4.32
N TYR A 12 8.64 1.41 -4.21
CA TYR A 12 8.72 0.29 -3.28
C TYR A 12 8.48 0.74 -1.85
N GLN A 13 9.12 1.83 -1.46
CA GLN A 13 8.97 2.34 -0.09
C GLN A 13 7.53 2.79 0.19
N MET A 14 6.90 3.44 -0.79
CA MET A 14 5.52 3.87 -0.64
C MET A 14 4.58 2.69 -0.53
N LEU A 15 4.79 1.66 -1.35
CA LEU A 15 3.95 0.47 -1.29
C LEU A 15 4.09 -0.22 0.06
N ASP A 16 5.32 -0.33 0.56
CA ASP A 16 5.57 -0.95 1.86
C ASP A 16 4.87 -0.16 2.96
N ARG A 17 4.95 1.16 2.91
CA ARG A 17 4.30 2.00 3.91
C ARG A 17 2.79 1.84 3.87
N MET A 18 2.21 1.86 2.67
CA MET A 18 0.76 1.72 2.54
C MET A 18 0.28 0.35 2.98
N LYS A 19 1.09 -0.70 2.71
CA LYS A 19 0.77 -2.04 3.17
C LYS A 19 0.78 -2.10 4.70
N SER A 20 1.79 -1.50 5.31
CA SER A 20 1.88 -1.47 6.77
C SER A 20 0.69 -0.71 7.38
N ASP A 21 0.28 0.38 6.73
CA ASP A 21 -0.88 1.12 7.18
C ASP A 21 -2.13 0.26 7.15
N CYS A 22 -2.29 -0.55 6.10
CA CYS A 22 -3.43 -1.45 6.01
C CYS A 22 -3.42 -2.50 7.11
N ASP A 23 -2.25 -3.06 7.40
CA ASP A 23 -2.12 -4.03 8.48
C ASP A 23 -2.50 -3.41 9.82
N TYR A 24 -2.05 -2.20 10.06
CA TYR A 24 -2.37 -1.51 11.30
C TYR A 24 -3.87 -1.21 11.38
N PHE A 25 -4.45 -0.74 10.27
CA PHE A 25 -5.88 -0.45 10.18
C PHE A 25 -6.71 -1.67 10.55
N LEU A 26 -6.31 -2.85 10.05
CA LEU A 26 -7.07 -4.08 10.31
C LEU A 26 -6.80 -4.64 11.70
N GLY A 27 -5.70 -4.23 12.32
CA GLY A 27 -5.33 -4.73 13.64
C GLY A 27 -5.50 -3.67 14.71
N ALA A 28 -4.39 -3.15 15.20
CA ALA A 28 -4.40 -2.23 16.34
C ALA A 28 -5.10 -0.91 16.08
N GLY A 29 -5.24 -0.53 14.81
CA GLY A 29 -5.86 0.74 14.45
C GLY A 29 -7.38 0.77 14.53
N ASN A 30 -8.00 -0.37 14.82
CA ASN A 30 -9.45 -0.46 14.98
C ASN A 30 -10.24 0.06 13.79
N ARG A 31 -9.70 -0.13 12.60
CA ARG A 31 -10.34 0.28 11.34
C ARG A 31 -10.57 1.78 11.25
N ASN A 32 -9.71 2.57 11.90
CA ASN A 32 -9.82 4.02 11.83
C ASN A 32 -9.05 4.53 10.60
N PRO A 33 -9.74 5.12 9.61
CA PRO A 33 -9.06 5.56 8.37
C PRO A 33 -8.00 6.62 8.59
N LYS A 34 -7.98 7.27 9.74
CA LYS A 34 -6.93 8.24 10.04
C LYS A 34 -5.54 7.61 10.08
N HIS A 35 -5.47 6.30 10.24
CA HIS A 35 -4.19 5.59 10.25
C HIS A 35 -3.72 5.24 8.85
N LEU A 36 -4.52 5.52 7.82
CA LEU A 36 -4.14 5.25 6.45
C LEU A 36 -3.46 6.48 5.84
N TRP A 37 -2.49 6.23 4.97
CA TRP A 37 -1.80 7.31 4.28
C TRP A 37 -2.79 8.18 3.50
N ALA A 38 -3.77 7.55 2.84
CA ALA A 38 -4.76 8.26 2.02
C ALA A 38 -5.96 8.76 2.83
N LEU A 39 -6.02 8.43 4.12
CA LEU A 39 -7.08 8.82 5.03
C LEU A 39 -8.44 8.24 4.66
N GLU A 40 -8.49 7.31 3.72
CA GLU A 40 -9.70 6.59 3.38
C GLU A 40 -9.34 5.29 2.70
N VAL A 41 -10.23 4.30 2.81
CA VAL A 41 -9.94 2.96 2.30
C VAL A 41 -9.78 2.95 0.79
N ASP A 42 -10.75 3.51 0.07
CA ASP A 42 -10.70 3.48 -1.39
C ASP A 42 -9.46 4.18 -1.94
N GLY A 43 -9.12 5.34 -1.39
CA GLY A 43 -7.92 6.04 -1.80
C GLY A 43 -6.65 5.26 -1.53
N GLN A 44 -6.61 4.61 -0.36
CA GLN A 44 -5.45 3.80 0.01
C GLN A 44 -5.26 2.63 -0.96
N ILE A 45 -6.33 1.90 -1.23
CA ILE A 45 -6.27 0.74 -2.13
C ILE A 45 -5.93 1.18 -3.55
N ASN A 46 -6.53 2.26 -4.02
CA ASN A 46 -6.23 2.76 -5.36
C ASN A 46 -4.77 3.18 -5.48
N ALA A 47 -4.24 3.83 -4.45
CA ALA A 47 -2.84 4.24 -4.45
C ALA A 47 -1.92 3.02 -4.47
N MET A 48 -2.26 1.98 -3.72
CA MET A 48 -1.48 0.74 -3.72
C MET A 48 -1.50 0.08 -5.09
N LYS A 49 -2.67 0.02 -5.73
CA LYS A 49 -2.80 -0.58 -7.05
C LYS A 49 -1.97 0.18 -8.08
N CYS A 50 -2.05 1.50 -8.06
CA CYS A 50 -1.29 2.32 -9.00
C CYS A 50 0.20 2.17 -8.79
N THR A 51 0.64 2.23 -7.55
CA THR A 51 2.06 2.11 -7.22
C THR A 51 2.59 0.74 -7.65
N TRP A 52 1.82 -0.31 -7.36
CA TRP A 52 2.22 -1.67 -7.73
C TRP A 52 2.40 -1.81 -9.23
N LYS A 53 1.47 -1.23 -10.01
CA LYS A 53 1.54 -1.32 -11.47
C LYS A 53 2.74 -0.57 -12.04
N LEU A 54 3.21 0.47 -11.35
CA LEU A 54 4.36 1.23 -11.81
C LEU A 54 5.69 0.51 -11.58
N LEU A 55 5.70 -0.49 -10.71
CA LEU A 55 6.91 -1.21 -10.40
C LEU A 55 7.29 -2.13 -11.55
N LYS A 56 8.55 -2.06 -11.98
CA LYS A 56 9.04 -2.93 -13.05
C LYS A 56 9.15 -4.36 -12.56
N GLU A 57 9.66 -4.54 -11.34
CA GLU A 57 9.75 -5.85 -10.73
C GLU A 57 8.75 -5.90 -9.60
N LYS A 58 7.81 -6.82 -9.69
CA LYS A 58 6.77 -6.90 -8.67
C LYS A 58 7.33 -7.56 -7.41
N PRO A 59 7.06 -6.98 -6.24
CA PRO A 59 7.60 -7.51 -4.99
C PRO A 59 6.95 -8.83 -4.60
N GLU A 60 7.75 -9.72 -3.99
CA GLU A 60 7.20 -10.98 -3.49
C GLU A 60 6.40 -10.77 -2.21
N TRP A 61 6.74 -9.73 -1.45
CA TRP A 61 6.09 -9.47 -0.17
C TRP A 61 4.74 -8.77 -0.33
N CYS A 62 4.34 -8.42 -1.55
CA CYS A 62 3.04 -7.81 -1.81
C CYS A 62 2.65 -8.12 -3.25
N THR A 63 1.71 -9.05 -3.42
CA THR A 63 1.24 -9.42 -4.74
C THR A 63 -0.05 -8.66 -5.04
N TRP A 64 -0.50 -8.75 -6.29
CA TRP A 64 -1.77 -8.14 -6.67
C TRP A 64 -2.90 -8.74 -5.84
N GLU A 65 -2.84 -10.06 -5.61
CA GLU A 65 -3.85 -10.72 -4.79
C GLU A 65 -3.85 -10.21 -3.36
N ASP A 66 -2.68 -9.89 -2.83
CA ASP A 66 -2.60 -9.32 -1.49
C ASP A 66 -3.34 -7.99 -1.42
N ILE A 67 -3.19 -7.15 -2.44
CA ILE A 67 -3.88 -5.86 -2.48
C ILE A 67 -5.39 -6.06 -2.54
N LEU A 68 -5.84 -7.01 -3.37
CA LEU A 68 -7.26 -7.31 -3.46
C LEU A 68 -7.81 -7.85 -2.14
N GLU A 69 -7.00 -8.62 -1.43
CA GLU A 69 -7.40 -9.14 -0.13
C GLU A 69 -7.53 -8.03 0.89
N TYR A 70 -6.60 -7.08 0.89
CA TYR A 70 -6.72 -5.91 1.76
C TYR A 70 -8.00 -5.15 1.44
N GLU A 71 -8.27 -4.95 0.17
CA GLU A 71 -9.48 -4.24 -0.24
C GLU A 71 -10.72 -4.93 0.31
N ARG A 72 -10.79 -6.23 0.16
CA ARG A 72 -11.94 -7.00 0.64
C ARG A 72 -12.10 -6.88 2.15
N LYS A 73 -11.00 -7.09 2.89
CA LYS A 73 -11.04 -7.07 4.35
C LYS A 73 -11.36 -5.68 4.89
N MET A 74 -10.80 -4.67 4.26
CA MET A 74 -10.97 -3.30 4.77
C MET A 74 -12.36 -2.75 4.48
N LYS A 75 -13.04 -3.28 3.48
CA LYS A 75 -14.39 -2.86 3.16
C LYS A 75 -15.47 -3.66 3.85
N GLU A 76 -15.09 -4.74 4.50
CA GLU A 76 -16.03 -5.49 5.32
C GLU A 76 -16.36 -4.68 6.57
#